data_bf8ca11ffe58a81e5411316a1f928f2a
#
_entry.id   bf8ca11ffe58a81e5411316a1f928f2a
#
_cell.length_a   1.000
_cell.length_b   1.000
_cell.length_c   1.000
_cell.angle_alpha   90.00
_cell.angle_beta   90.00
_cell.angle_gamma   90.00
#
_symmetry.space_group_name_H-M   'P 1'
#
loop_
_entity.id
_entity.type
_entity.pdbx_description
1 polymer ?
#
loop_
_entity_poly.entity_id
_entity_poly.type
_entity_poly.pdbx_seq_one_letter_code
_entity_poly.pdbx_strand_id
1 'polypeptide(L)'
;MKEKSEIVAEKDSLLELIVREKRINDIRFLNKYFEQVNKTLKNGGIFKGNVETYQVRNSRLLKKFPTPINKIYLFFDTLLVRISPKLLITKHLYFNITKGKGRVLSKAETYGRLYSCGFEIIEEEYKDDRIYFTFKKIKEPLFDMNPSYGFLIKLK
;
A
#
# COMPACT_ATOMS: atom_id res chain seq x y z
N MET A 1 6.10 6.74 -21.29
CA MET A 1 7.19 6.95 -20.30
C MET A 1 7.16 5.79 -19.31
N LYS A 2 8.14 4.89 -19.40
CA LYS A 2 8.27 3.73 -18.50
C LYS A 2 8.67 4.22 -17.12
N GLU A 3 7.88 3.91 -16.15
CA GLU A 3 8.08 4.22 -14.74
C GLU A 3 9.23 3.36 -14.21
N LYS A 4 10.45 3.93 -14.17
CA LYS A 4 11.56 3.33 -13.47
C LYS A 4 11.29 3.40 -11.97
N SER A 5 10.76 2.32 -11.39
CA SER A 5 11.08 2.02 -10.01
C SER A 5 12.55 1.61 -10.01
N GLU A 6 13.43 2.44 -9.46
CA GLU A 6 14.82 2.06 -9.25
C GLU A 6 14.90 0.92 -8.23
N ILE A 7 14.68 -0.30 -8.72
CA ILE A 7 15.24 -1.49 -8.15
C ILE A 7 16.55 -1.67 -8.91
N VAL A 8 17.61 -1.10 -8.39
CA VAL A 8 18.96 -1.47 -8.82
C VAL A 8 19.20 -2.87 -8.29
N ALA A 9 18.78 -3.85 -9.07
CA ALA A 9 19.11 -5.24 -8.83
C ALA A 9 20.33 -5.58 -9.70
N GLU A 10 21.45 -5.64 -9.07
CA GLU A 10 22.56 -6.47 -9.53
C GLU A 10 22.11 -7.92 -9.44
N LYS A 11 22.23 -8.68 -10.52
CA LYS A 11 21.41 -9.85 -10.87
C LYS A 11 21.61 -11.11 -10.00
N ASP A 12 22.35 -11.08 -8.88
CA ASP A 12 22.56 -12.23 -7.98
C ASP A 12 22.81 -11.90 -6.50
N SER A 13 22.65 -10.63 -6.06
CA SER A 13 22.82 -10.27 -4.65
C SER A 13 21.51 -9.77 -4.04
N LEU A 14 21.10 -10.38 -2.92
CA LEU A 14 19.99 -9.89 -2.10
C LEU A 14 20.33 -8.51 -1.52
N LEU A 15 19.38 -7.59 -1.58
CA LEU A 15 19.57 -6.20 -1.15
C LEU A 15 19.50 -6.08 0.39
N GLU A 16 20.26 -5.11 0.92
CA GLU A 16 20.18 -4.73 2.34
C GLU A 16 19.10 -3.73 2.64
N LEU A 17 18.80 -2.86 1.68
CA LEU A 17 17.86 -1.76 1.83
C LEU A 17 17.05 -1.57 0.56
N ILE A 18 15.73 -1.46 0.73
CA ILE A 18 14.81 -1.00 -0.31
C ILE A 18 14.07 0.22 0.21
N VAL A 19 14.09 1.31 -0.56
CA VAL A 19 13.37 2.55 -0.24
C VAL A 19 12.32 2.82 -1.32
N ARG A 20 11.07 3.05 -0.89
CA ARG A 20 9.99 3.47 -1.77
C ARG A 20 9.54 4.88 -1.43
N GLU A 21 9.84 5.83 -2.31
CA GLU A 21 9.45 7.22 -2.15
C GLU A 21 7.97 7.48 -2.41
N LYS A 22 7.40 6.81 -3.42
CA LYS A 22 5.97 6.93 -3.75
C LYS A 22 5.11 6.18 -2.74
N ARG A 23 3.91 6.74 -2.44
CA ARG A 23 2.94 6.10 -1.54
C ARG A 23 2.63 4.67 -1.95
N ILE A 24 2.52 3.79 -0.97
CA ILE A 24 2.04 2.41 -1.22
C ILE A 24 0.54 2.37 -1.59
N ASN A 25 -0.21 3.43 -1.32
CA ASN A 25 -1.61 3.60 -1.74
C ASN A 25 -1.83 3.47 -3.25
N ASP A 26 -0.80 3.70 -4.04
CA ASP A 26 -0.84 3.67 -5.51
C ASP A 26 -0.49 2.28 -6.07
N ILE A 27 -0.29 1.29 -5.20
CA ILE A 27 0.00 -0.09 -5.59
C ILE A 27 -1.29 -0.91 -5.63
N ARG A 28 -1.62 -1.46 -6.80
CA ARG A 28 -2.84 -2.28 -6.98
C ARG A 28 -2.79 -3.60 -6.21
N PHE A 29 -1.67 -4.32 -6.29
CA PHE A 29 -1.48 -5.65 -5.70
C PHE A 29 -0.47 -5.60 -4.56
N LEU A 30 -0.88 -5.01 -3.43
CA LEU A 30 0.00 -4.66 -2.33
C LEU A 30 0.71 -5.86 -1.71
N ASN A 31 0.01 -6.99 -1.51
CA ASN A 31 0.61 -8.20 -0.97
C ASN A 31 1.72 -8.74 -1.89
N LYS A 32 1.43 -8.88 -3.20
CA LYS A 32 2.45 -9.30 -4.18
C LYS A 32 3.66 -8.39 -4.19
N TYR A 33 3.44 -7.10 -4.04
CA TYR A 33 4.53 -6.14 -3.95
C TYR A 33 5.37 -6.37 -2.69
N PHE A 34 4.75 -6.55 -1.53
CA PHE A 34 5.50 -6.82 -0.29
C PHE A 34 6.21 -8.16 -0.30
N GLU A 35 5.60 -9.19 -0.87
CA GLU A 35 6.26 -10.50 -1.08
C GLU A 35 7.48 -10.37 -1.99
N GLN A 36 7.37 -9.59 -3.08
CA GLN A 36 8.51 -9.35 -3.97
C GLN A 36 9.60 -8.55 -3.26
N VAL A 37 9.26 -7.52 -2.49
CA VAL A 37 10.23 -6.78 -1.66
C VAL A 37 10.91 -7.73 -0.68
N ASN A 38 10.17 -8.61 -0.01
CA ASN A 38 10.74 -9.58 0.90
C ASN A 38 11.73 -10.53 0.19
N LYS A 39 11.34 -11.09 -0.96
CA LYS A 39 12.21 -12.00 -1.75
C LYS A 39 13.48 -11.33 -2.25
N THR A 40 13.44 -10.01 -2.47
CA THR A 40 14.61 -9.24 -2.94
C THR A 40 15.54 -8.84 -1.79
N LEU A 41 15.03 -8.75 -0.56
CA LEU A 41 15.81 -8.40 0.63
C LEU A 41 16.48 -9.63 1.24
N LYS A 42 17.72 -9.47 1.70
CA LYS A 42 18.37 -10.47 2.57
C LYS A 42 17.68 -10.53 3.93
N ASN A 43 17.90 -11.60 4.68
CA ASN A 43 17.44 -11.67 6.07
C ASN A 43 18.04 -10.54 6.89
N GLY A 44 17.22 -9.83 7.65
CA GLY A 44 17.61 -8.62 8.36
C GLY A 44 17.63 -7.35 7.51
N GLY A 45 17.38 -7.44 6.20
CA GLY A 45 17.30 -6.29 5.29
C GLY A 45 16.14 -5.36 5.63
N ILE A 46 16.26 -4.11 5.22
CA ILE A 46 15.37 -3.01 5.61
C ILE A 46 14.48 -2.58 4.43
N PHE A 47 13.20 -2.41 4.70
CA PHE A 47 12.24 -1.80 3.78
C PHE A 47 11.70 -0.48 4.36
N LYS A 48 11.91 0.63 3.66
CA LYS A 48 11.36 1.94 3.99
C LYS A 48 10.29 2.33 2.99
N GLY A 49 9.19 2.89 3.49
CA GLY A 49 8.10 3.34 2.64
C GLY A 49 7.21 4.35 3.35
N ASN A 50 6.15 4.77 2.65
CA ASN A 50 5.17 5.68 3.23
C ASN A 50 3.75 5.33 2.80
N VAL A 51 2.79 5.67 3.67
CA VAL A 51 1.36 5.44 3.47
C VAL A 51 0.54 6.63 3.90
N GLU A 52 -0.45 7.00 3.10
CA GLU A 52 -1.53 7.90 3.51
C GLU A 52 -2.66 7.04 4.09
N THR A 53 -2.85 7.11 5.41
CA THR A 53 -3.93 6.36 6.06
C THR A 53 -5.26 7.10 5.96
N TYR A 54 -6.36 6.38 6.22
CA TYR A 54 -7.70 6.95 6.26
C TYR A 54 -7.80 8.13 7.23
N GLN A 55 -7.22 8.00 8.42
CA GLN A 55 -7.25 9.05 9.44
C GLN A 55 -6.56 10.32 8.95
N VAL A 56 -5.39 10.16 8.37
CA VAL A 56 -4.60 11.26 7.82
C VAL A 56 -5.34 11.95 6.68
N ARG A 57 -5.88 11.17 5.75
CA ARG A 57 -6.67 11.68 4.64
C ARG A 57 -7.88 12.49 5.11
N ASN A 58 -8.60 11.97 6.09
CA ASN A 58 -9.76 12.67 6.66
C ASN A 58 -9.37 13.99 7.32
N SER A 59 -8.31 13.98 8.14
CA SER A 59 -7.81 15.20 8.79
C SER A 59 -7.41 16.27 7.75
N ARG A 60 -6.76 15.85 6.66
CA ARG A 60 -6.40 16.74 5.56
C ARG A 60 -7.64 17.31 4.86
N LEU A 61 -8.64 16.48 4.55
CA LEU A 61 -9.86 16.92 3.89
C LEU A 61 -10.69 17.87 4.77
N LEU A 62 -10.77 17.61 6.07
CA LEU A 62 -11.46 18.48 7.02
C LEU A 62 -10.80 19.84 7.16
N LYS A 63 -9.47 19.90 7.05
CA LYS A 63 -8.71 21.18 7.09
C LYS A 63 -8.81 21.96 5.77
N LYS A 64 -9.02 21.28 4.64
CA LYS A 64 -8.98 21.89 3.30
C LYS A 64 -10.21 22.72 2.98
N PHE A 65 -11.37 22.34 3.50
CA PHE A 65 -12.64 22.98 3.19
C PHE A 65 -13.34 23.50 4.45
N PRO A 66 -14.06 24.65 4.38
CA PRO A 66 -14.84 25.16 5.51
C PRO A 66 -16.05 24.27 5.80
N THR A 67 -16.52 24.31 7.04
CA THR A 67 -17.79 23.68 7.45
C THR A 67 -18.96 24.45 6.85
N PRO A 68 -20.02 23.79 6.28
CA PRO A 68 -20.30 22.35 6.27
C PRO A 68 -19.75 21.58 5.05
N ILE A 69 -19.13 22.25 4.08
CA ILE A 69 -18.68 21.66 2.81
C ILE A 69 -17.71 20.50 3.03
N ASN A 70 -16.83 20.61 4.03
CA ASN A 70 -15.86 19.58 4.37
C ASN A 70 -16.54 18.25 4.76
N LYS A 71 -17.67 18.28 5.49
CA LYS A 71 -18.41 17.08 5.90
C LYS A 71 -19.09 16.40 4.71
N ILE A 72 -19.69 17.20 3.81
CA ILE A 72 -20.33 16.70 2.58
C ILE A 72 -19.28 16.06 1.68
N TYR A 73 -18.14 16.74 1.48
CA TYR A 73 -17.04 16.21 0.68
C TYR A 73 -16.47 14.92 1.26
N LEU A 74 -16.26 14.88 2.58
CA LEU A 74 -15.79 13.69 3.28
C LEU A 74 -16.74 12.49 3.14
N PHE A 75 -18.05 12.74 3.19
CA PHE A 75 -19.07 11.71 2.96
C PHE A 75 -18.94 11.09 1.56
N PHE A 76 -18.88 11.92 0.52
CA PHE A 76 -18.73 11.44 -0.85
C PHE A 76 -17.36 10.78 -1.09
N ASP A 77 -16.28 11.33 -0.55
CA ASP A 77 -14.94 10.71 -0.63
C ASP A 77 -14.94 9.33 0.02
N THR A 78 -15.55 9.19 1.20
CA THR A 78 -15.67 7.90 1.89
C THR A 78 -16.49 6.91 1.07
N LEU A 79 -17.61 7.33 0.50
CA LEU A 79 -18.47 6.49 -0.34
C LEU A 79 -17.72 5.99 -1.57
N LEU A 80 -17.05 6.89 -2.29
CA LEU A 80 -16.35 6.57 -3.53
C LEU A 80 -15.07 5.77 -3.31
N VAL A 81 -14.23 6.16 -2.35
CA VAL A 81 -12.87 5.64 -2.25
C VAL A 81 -12.77 4.45 -1.28
N ARG A 82 -13.64 4.39 -0.28
CA ARG A 82 -13.63 3.34 0.74
C ARG A 82 -14.70 2.28 0.53
N ILE A 83 -15.90 2.65 0.13
CA ILE A 83 -17.05 1.74 -0.02
C ILE A 83 -17.10 1.14 -1.41
N SER A 84 -16.98 1.96 -2.47
CA SER A 84 -17.08 1.48 -3.86
C SER A 84 -16.17 0.31 -4.23
N PRO A 85 -14.89 0.24 -3.80
CA PRO A 85 -14.04 -0.90 -4.13
C PRO A 85 -14.44 -2.19 -3.43
N LYS A 86 -15.31 -2.13 -2.41
CA LYS A 86 -15.79 -3.30 -1.65
C LYS A 86 -17.10 -3.89 -2.20
N LEU A 87 -17.87 -3.10 -2.94
CA LEU A 87 -19.12 -3.53 -3.54
C LEU A 87 -18.87 -4.26 -4.86
N LEU A 88 -19.54 -5.39 -5.07
CA LEU A 88 -19.39 -6.23 -6.26
C LEU A 88 -19.65 -5.48 -7.57
N ILE A 89 -20.69 -4.62 -7.59
CA ILE A 89 -21.12 -3.90 -8.78
C ILE A 89 -20.16 -2.75 -9.12
N THR A 90 -19.80 -1.94 -8.12
CA THR A 90 -18.99 -0.74 -8.32
C THR A 90 -17.49 -1.01 -8.37
N LYS A 91 -17.06 -2.18 -7.89
CA LYS A 91 -15.65 -2.60 -7.85
C LYS A 91 -14.99 -2.54 -9.24
N HIS A 92 -15.63 -3.08 -10.26
CA HIS A 92 -15.10 -3.09 -11.62
C HIS A 92 -14.96 -1.67 -12.18
N LEU A 93 -15.99 -0.85 -12.00
CA LEU A 93 -15.98 0.55 -12.43
C LEU A 93 -14.89 1.35 -11.70
N TYR A 94 -14.80 1.20 -10.38
CA TYR A 94 -13.78 1.85 -9.57
C TYR A 94 -12.36 1.51 -10.05
N PHE A 95 -12.04 0.22 -10.24
CA PHE A 95 -10.70 -0.20 -10.68
C PHE A 95 -10.40 0.16 -12.13
N ASN A 96 -11.40 0.26 -13.00
CA ASN A 96 -11.22 0.74 -14.37
C ASN A 96 -10.86 2.24 -14.40
N ILE A 97 -11.52 3.04 -13.57
CA ILE A 97 -11.27 4.49 -13.49
C ILE A 97 -9.96 4.79 -12.76
N THR A 98 -9.75 4.21 -11.57
CA THR A 98 -8.60 4.56 -10.71
C THR A 98 -7.34 3.78 -11.06
N LYS A 99 -7.46 2.68 -11.82
CA LYS A 99 -6.37 1.72 -12.09
C LYS A 99 -5.71 1.20 -10.79
N GLY A 100 -6.45 1.26 -9.67
CA GLY A 100 -5.99 0.85 -8.35
C GLY A 100 -5.10 1.87 -7.64
N LYS A 101 -5.00 3.09 -8.16
CA LYS A 101 -4.26 4.19 -7.50
C LYS A 101 -5.11 4.88 -6.43
N GLY A 102 -4.45 5.52 -5.46
CA GLY A 102 -5.11 6.30 -4.41
C GLY A 102 -5.98 5.49 -3.46
N ARG A 103 -5.67 4.20 -3.25
CA ARG A 103 -6.42 3.35 -2.32
C ARG A 103 -6.35 3.91 -0.90
N VAL A 104 -7.48 3.86 -0.21
CA VAL A 104 -7.51 4.20 1.20
C VAL A 104 -7.17 2.95 2.02
N LEU A 105 -6.11 3.07 2.80
CA LEU A 105 -5.61 2.02 3.68
C LEU A 105 -5.72 2.48 5.13
N SER A 106 -5.99 1.55 6.05
CA SER A 106 -5.76 1.82 7.47
C SER A 106 -4.32 1.47 7.85
N LYS A 107 -3.83 2.05 8.96
CA LYS A 107 -2.53 1.67 9.53
C LYS A 107 -2.50 0.17 9.84
N ALA A 108 -3.55 -0.34 10.50
CA ALA A 108 -3.66 -1.75 10.85
C ALA A 108 -3.65 -2.66 9.61
N GLU A 109 -4.37 -2.29 8.54
CA GLU A 109 -4.34 -3.05 7.29
C GLU A 109 -2.94 -3.08 6.66
N THR A 110 -2.26 -1.93 6.59
CA THR A 110 -0.92 -1.83 6.02
C THR A 110 0.08 -2.68 6.80
N TYR A 111 0.09 -2.53 8.12
CA TYR A 111 1.04 -3.24 8.99
C TYR A 111 0.73 -4.73 9.06
N GLY A 112 -0.54 -5.12 9.14
CA GLY A 112 -0.94 -6.53 9.10
C GLY A 112 -0.48 -7.23 7.83
N ARG A 113 -0.52 -6.55 6.66
CA ARG A 113 0.02 -7.08 5.40
C ARG A 113 1.54 -7.21 5.42
N LEU A 114 2.26 -6.24 5.98
CA LEU A 114 3.71 -6.30 6.13
C LEU A 114 4.13 -7.43 7.07
N TYR A 115 3.46 -7.57 8.22
CA TYR A 115 3.70 -8.68 9.15
C TYR A 115 3.44 -10.05 8.48
N SER A 116 2.35 -10.19 7.72
CA SER A 116 2.05 -11.44 7.00
C SER A 116 3.08 -11.74 5.90
N CYS A 117 3.70 -10.71 5.35
CA CYS A 117 4.79 -10.83 4.37
C CYS A 117 6.18 -10.98 5.01
N GLY A 118 6.28 -11.24 6.33
CA GLY A 118 7.53 -11.57 6.99
C GLY A 118 8.37 -10.38 7.45
N PHE A 119 7.75 -9.23 7.63
CA PHE A 119 8.39 -8.01 8.12
C PHE A 119 8.02 -7.71 9.56
N GLU A 120 8.89 -7.01 10.28
CA GLU A 120 8.68 -6.45 11.61
C GLU A 120 8.97 -4.95 11.59
N ILE A 121 8.16 -4.16 12.31
CA ILE A 121 8.35 -2.72 12.39
C ILE A 121 9.55 -2.37 13.26
N ILE A 122 10.38 -1.43 12.78
CA ILE A 122 11.48 -0.84 13.56
C ILE A 122 11.07 0.56 14.01
N GLU A 123 10.52 1.35 13.08
CA GLU A 123 10.29 2.77 13.30
C GLU A 123 9.10 3.26 12.48
N GLU A 124 8.38 4.23 13.03
CA GLU A 124 7.38 5.00 12.28
C GLU A 124 7.49 6.48 12.62
N GLU A 125 7.30 7.31 11.61
CA GLU A 125 7.27 8.77 11.74
C GLU A 125 6.03 9.32 11.02
N TYR A 126 5.35 10.25 11.66
CA TYR A 126 4.24 10.98 11.06
C TYR A 126 4.71 12.33 10.55
N LYS A 127 4.73 12.52 9.24
CA LYS A 127 5.21 13.73 8.58
C LYS A 127 4.47 13.97 7.26
N ASP A 128 4.24 15.24 6.92
CA ASP A 128 3.66 15.68 5.64
C ASP A 128 2.38 14.92 5.23
N ASP A 129 1.44 14.78 6.18
CA ASP A 129 0.21 14.02 5.99
C ASP A 129 0.43 12.58 5.50
N ARG A 130 1.48 11.92 5.99
CA ARG A 130 1.82 10.53 5.74
C ARG A 130 2.43 9.88 6.96
N ILE A 131 2.35 8.57 7.01
CA ILE A 131 3.14 7.74 7.91
C ILE A 131 4.30 7.19 7.10
N TYR A 132 5.52 7.57 7.48
CA TYR A 132 6.74 6.94 7.02
C TYR A 132 7.04 5.78 7.95
N PHE A 133 7.41 4.64 7.39
CA PHE A 133 7.69 3.45 8.16
C PHE A 133 8.99 2.79 7.73
N THR A 134 9.65 2.18 8.69
CA THR A 134 10.83 1.33 8.49
C THR A 134 10.51 -0.05 9.03
N PHE A 135 10.60 -1.06 8.17
CA PHE A 135 10.39 -2.46 8.49
C PHE A 135 11.65 -3.27 8.20
N LYS A 136 11.88 -4.31 9.01
CA LYS A 136 12.97 -5.27 8.86
C LYS A 136 12.42 -6.62 8.41
N LYS A 137 13.04 -7.26 7.43
CA LYS A 137 12.74 -8.65 7.10
C LYS A 137 13.23 -9.57 8.21
N ILE A 138 12.30 -10.34 8.77
CA ILE A 138 12.61 -11.32 9.84
C ILE A 138 12.40 -12.76 9.41
N LYS A 139 11.56 -13.00 8.40
CA LYS A 139 11.26 -14.33 7.86
C LYS A 139 10.70 -14.25 6.45
N GLU A 140 10.57 -15.38 5.79
CA GLU A 140 9.84 -15.50 4.53
C GLU A 140 8.34 -15.25 4.73
N PRO A 141 7.61 -14.83 3.67
CA PRO A 141 6.17 -14.60 3.74
C PRO A 141 5.42 -15.83 4.24
N LEU A 142 4.40 -15.63 5.08
CA LEU A 142 3.56 -16.72 5.62
C LEU A 142 2.77 -17.46 4.51
N PHE A 143 2.48 -16.75 3.43
CA PHE A 143 1.78 -17.30 2.27
C PHE A 143 2.63 -17.02 1.03
N ASP A 144 3.23 -18.06 0.48
CA ASP A 144 3.67 -17.97 -0.91
C ASP A 144 2.38 -17.91 -1.74
N MET A 145 2.13 -16.75 -2.38
CA MET A 145 0.99 -16.61 -3.29
C MET A 145 1.25 -17.53 -4.47
N ASN A 146 0.90 -18.79 -4.29
CA ASN A 146 0.94 -19.82 -5.32
C ASN A 146 0.35 -19.25 -6.63
N PRO A 147 0.97 -19.47 -7.79
CA PRO A 147 0.47 -19.02 -9.11
C PRO A 147 -1.01 -19.34 -9.37
N SER A 148 -1.56 -20.36 -8.72
CA SER A 148 -2.98 -20.71 -8.77
C SER A 148 -3.92 -19.63 -8.23
N TYR A 149 -3.51 -18.84 -7.24
CA TYR A 149 -4.28 -17.67 -6.79
C TYR A 149 -4.24 -16.50 -7.79
N GLY A 150 -3.19 -16.41 -8.61
CA GLY A 150 -3.10 -15.46 -9.72
C GLY A 150 -4.14 -15.74 -10.82
N PHE A 151 -4.54 -17.00 -11.00
CA PHE A 151 -5.57 -17.40 -11.94
C PHE A 151 -6.97 -17.00 -11.49
N LEU A 152 -7.30 -17.14 -10.20
CA LEU A 152 -8.59 -16.70 -9.63
C LEU A 152 -8.76 -15.18 -9.64
N ILE A 153 -7.68 -14.42 -9.61
CA ILE A 153 -7.72 -12.95 -9.73
C ILE A 153 -7.90 -12.51 -11.19
N LYS A 154 -7.51 -13.33 -12.17
CA LYS A 154 -7.73 -13.05 -13.62
C LYS A 154 -9.15 -13.34 -14.08
N LEU A 155 -9.88 -14.20 -13.39
CA LEU A 155 -11.27 -14.58 -13.73
C LEU A 155 -12.33 -13.80 -12.93
N LYS A 156 -11.94 -12.87 -12.08
CA LYS A 156 -12.79 -11.96 -11.35
C LYS A 156 -12.28 -10.53 -11.57
#